data_57425383985cdae9ad4e94cadb96cdfb
#
_entry.id   57425383985cdae9ad4e94cadb96cdfb
#
_cell.length_a   1.000
_cell.length_b   1.000
_cell.length_c   1.000
_cell.angle_alpha   90.00
_cell.angle_beta   90.00
_cell.angle_gamma   90.00
#
_symmetry.space_group_name_H-M   'P 1'
#
loop_
_entity.id
_entity.type
_entity.pdbx_description
1 polymer ?
#
loop_
_entity_poly.entity_id
_entity_poly.type
_entity_poly.pdbx_seq_one_letter_code
_entity_poly.pdbx_strand_id
1 'polypeptide(L)'
;LPELYELENDIEREQFLRAYALTYLKEEIWGEQFVRNLDPFRSFLSVAAQMNGKLINFTGIGRDVGVDTKTVQSYYQILTDTLVGTLIEPHHRSIRKRQRQAPKFYFFDTGIQRALSDTLDQPVKPTSYQYGNVFEHFIVNEVVKLNAYQRHPFSLSYMRTEDDVEIDLLLERGGKVLWALEIKSTDQVQAKHVRHLKQLGKDLGAHRLICISRDNSVKQIDGVLCHHWRTGLDLIFSDKHGKLDPGLELHEVVDLK
;
A
#
# COMPACT_ATOMS: atom_id res chain seq x y z
N LEU A 1 2.65 11.32 10.14
CA LEU A 1 2.07 12.53 10.74
C LEU A 1 3.14 13.62 10.82
N PRO A 2 2.85 14.86 10.34
CA PRO A 2 3.82 15.96 10.36
C PRO A 2 4.31 16.31 11.77
N GLU A 3 3.44 16.29 12.75
CA GLU A 3 3.72 16.63 14.14
C GLU A 3 4.83 15.77 14.77
N LEU A 4 5.04 14.54 14.27
CA LEU A 4 6.10 13.67 14.76
C LEU A 4 7.51 14.22 14.49
N TYR A 5 7.67 15.09 13.50
CA TYR A 5 8.97 15.71 13.18
C TYR A 5 9.34 16.83 14.16
N GLU A 6 8.36 17.39 14.88
CA GLU A 6 8.57 18.42 15.90
C GLU A 6 8.92 17.84 17.27
N LEU A 7 8.72 16.51 17.46
CA LEU A 7 9.00 15.84 18.73
C LEU A 7 10.49 15.45 18.82
N GLU A 8 11.07 15.70 20.01
CA GLU A 8 12.52 15.61 20.20
C GLU A 8 13.04 14.17 20.25
N ASN A 9 12.24 13.24 20.78
CA ASN A 9 12.69 11.87 21.03
C ASN A 9 11.64 10.81 20.65
N ASP A 10 12.08 9.55 20.60
CA ASP A 10 11.23 8.43 20.18
C ASP A 10 10.14 8.11 21.20
N ILE A 11 10.35 8.40 22.49
CA ILE A 11 9.35 8.17 23.54
C ILE A 11 8.16 9.12 23.34
N GLU A 12 8.41 10.39 23.08
CA GLU A 12 7.37 11.37 22.78
C GLU A 12 6.60 11.02 21.51
N ARG A 13 7.31 10.57 20.45
CA ARG A 13 6.70 10.10 19.21
C ARG A 13 5.80 8.90 19.44
N GLU A 14 6.24 7.94 20.26
CA GLU A 14 5.44 6.77 20.63
C GLU A 14 4.18 7.17 21.42
N GLN A 15 4.33 8.02 22.43
CA GLN A 15 3.21 8.51 23.24
C GLN A 15 2.19 9.26 22.38
N PHE A 16 2.66 10.11 21.46
CA PHE A 16 1.81 10.82 20.53
C PHE A 16 1.03 9.86 19.62
N LEU A 17 1.71 8.86 19.02
CA LEU A 17 1.07 7.87 18.16
C LEU A 17 0.03 7.04 18.90
N ARG A 18 0.31 6.64 20.16
CA ARG A 18 -0.65 5.93 21.02
C ARG A 18 -1.86 6.81 21.34
N ALA A 19 -1.64 8.06 21.74
CA ALA A 19 -2.71 9.00 22.02
C ALA A 19 -3.58 9.26 20.79
N TYR A 20 -2.96 9.48 19.62
CA TYR A 20 -3.66 9.67 18.37
C TYR A 20 -4.52 8.45 17.99
N ALA A 21 -3.94 7.25 18.02
CA ALA A 21 -4.63 6.03 17.66
C ALA A 21 -5.77 5.67 18.64
N LEU A 22 -5.56 5.90 19.95
CA LEU A 22 -6.51 5.47 20.98
C LEU A 22 -7.60 6.52 21.28
N THR A 23 -7.34 7.79 21.06
CA THR A 23 -8.25 8.87 21.44
C THR A 23 -8.81 9.56 20.20
N TYR A 24 -7.94 10.14 19.39
CA TYR A 24 -8.34 10.98 18.28
C TYR A 24 -9.13 10.25 17.20
N LEU A 25 -8.63 9.12 16.71
CA LEU A 25 -9.34 8.30 15.74
C LEU A 25 -10.72 7.82 16.22
N LYS A 26 -10.85 7.53 17.52
CA LYS A 26 -12.12 7.11 18.09
C LYS A 26 -13.10 8.25 18.20
N GLU A 27 -12.64 9.42 18.63
CA GLU A 27 -13.50 10.58 18.85
C GLU A 27 -13.97 11.17 17.52
N GLU A 28 -13.12 11.24 16.48
CA GLU A 28 -13.54 11.68 15.16
C GLU A 28 -14.60 10.76 14.54
N ILE A 29 -14.36 9.46 14.54
CA ILE A 29 -15.30 8.50 13.95
C ILE A 29 -16.60 8.45 14.74
N TRP A 30 -16.55 8.64 16.07
CA TRP A 30 -17.74 8.66 16.91
C TRP A 30 -18.48 9.99 16.87
N GLY A 31 -17.77 11.09 16.85
CA GLY A 31 -18.34 12.44 16.75
C GLY A 31 -19.22 12.61 15.52
N GLU A 32 -18.86 11.98 14.42
CA GLU A 32 -19.62 11.95 13.18
C GLU A 32 -20.78 10.91 13.17
N GLN A 33 -21.03 10.21 14.29
CA GLN A 33 -22.08 9.18 14.46
C GLN A 33 -22.06 8.03 13.44
N PHE A 34 -20.90 7.76 12.83
CA PHE A 34 -20.73 6.65 11.88
C PHE A 34 -20.86 5.28 12.53
N VAL A 35 -20.60 5.16 13.84
CA VAL A 35 -20.61 3.89 14.58
C VAL A 35 -21.54 3.99 15.78
N ARG A 36 -22.51 3.07 15.86
CA ARG A 36 -23.48 3.00 16.98
C ARG A 36 -22.94 2.33 18.24
N ASN A 37 -22.04 1.37 18.07
CA ASN A 37 -21.43 0.62 19.17
C ASN A 37 -19.90 0.68 19.06
N LEU A 38 -19.26 1.31 20.04
CA LEU A 38 -17.82 1.59 20.03
C LEU A 38 -16.96 0.34 20.34
N ASP A 39 -17.40 -0.57 21.19
CA ASP A 39 -16.54 -1.67 21.63
C ASP A 39 -16.20 -2.65 20.50
N PRO A 40 -17.15 -3.13 19.67
CA PRO A 40 -16.79 -3.91 18.50
C PRO A 40 -15.91 -3.13 17.50
N PHE A 41 -16.13 -1.83 17.32
CA PHE A 41 -15.32 -1.02 16.44
C PHE A 41 -13.88 -0.85 16.93
N ARG A 42 -13.69 -0.69 18.24
CA ARG A 42 -12.33 -0.65 18.85
C ARG A 42 -11.58 -1.96 18.63
N SER A 43 -12.25 -3.09 18.87
CA SER A 43 -11.68 -4.42 18.61
C SER A 43 -11.35 -4.59 17.12
N PHE A 44 -12.24 -4.13 16.24
CA PHE A 44 -12.04 -4.14 14.80
C PHE A 44 -10.80 -3.33 14.39
N LEU A 45 -10.57 -2.13 14.93
CA LEU A 45 -9.39 -1.31 14.59
C LEU A 45 -8.09 -2.07 14.86
N SER A 46 -8.01 -2.76 16.00
CA SER A 46 -6.83 -3.56 16.34
C SER A 46 -6.63 -4.74 15.39
N VAL A 47 -7.69 -5.46 15.06
CA VAL A 47 -7.63 -6.58 14.11
C VAL A 47 -7.30 -6.06 12.69
N ALA A 48 -7.92 -4.97 12.24
CA ALA A 48 -7.64 -4.35 10.95
C ALA A 48 -6.17 -3.91 10.84
N ALA A 49 -5.58 -3.38 11.92
CA ALA A 49 -4.19 -2.99 11.97
C ALA A 49 -3.23 -4.20 11.86
N GLN A 50 -3.57 -5.34 12.46
CA GLN A 50 -2.81 -6.59 12.33
C GLN A 50 -2.93 -7.21 10.92
N MET A 51 -4.04 -6.91 10.24
CA MET A 51 -4.32 -7.37 8.86
C MET A 51 -3.87 -6.38 7.79
N ASN A 52 -3.25 -5.27 8.17
CA ASN A 52 -2.78 -4.25 7.22
C ASN A 52 -1.92 -4.85 6.09
N GLY A 53 -2.23 -4.51 4.85
CA GLY A 53 -1.55 -5.02 3.65
C GLY A 53 -1.87 -6.48 3.29
N LYS A 54 -2.69 -7.18 4.08
CA LYS A 54 -3.12 -8.56 3.80
C LYS A 54 -4.51 -8.59 3.18
N LEU A 55 -4.86 -9.72 2.57
CA LEU A 55 -6.22 -9.98 2.08
C LEU A 55 -7.21 -9.96 3.24
N ILE A 56 -8.28 -9.18 3.11
CA ILE A 56 -9.28 -9.04 4.16
C ILE A 56 -10.19 -10.27 4.20
N ASN A 57 -10.18 -10.98 5.30
CA ASN A 57 -11.18 -12.01 5.59
C ASN A 57 -12.33 -11.40 6.41
N PHE A 58 -13.29 -10.77 5.74
CA PHE A 58 -14.41 -10.09 6.41
C PHE A 58 -15.17 -11.00 7.38
N THR A 59 -15.39 -12.27 7.02
CA THR A 59 -16.11 -13.23 7.87
C THR A 59 -15.28 -13.63 9.09
N GLY A 60 -13.97 -13.86 8.91
CA GLY A 60 -13.04 -14.15 10.01
C GLY A 60 -12.99 -13.00 11.00
N ILE A 61 -12.78 -11.78 10.51
CA ILE A 61 -12.75 -10.57 11.33
C ILE A 61 -14.07 -10.38 12.08
N GLY A 62 -15.22 -10.58 11.40
CA GLY A 62 -16.53 -10.48 12.05
C GLY A 62 -16.69 -11.43 13.24
N ARG A 63 -16.17 -12.65 13.11
CA ARG A 63 -16.16 -13.63 14.22
C ARG A 63 -15.27 -13.18 15.38
N ASP A 64 -14.09 -12.63 15.06
CA ASP A 64 -13.10 -12.20 16.08
C ASP A 64 -13.61 -10.99 16.88
N VAL A 65 -14.38 -10.09 16.25
CA VAL A 65 -14.87 -8.86 16.89
C VAL A 65 -16.36 -8.94 17.31
N GLY A 66 -17.02 -10.05 17.07
CA GLY A 66 -18.40 -10.30 17.51
C GLY A 66 -19.48 -9.54 16.72
N VAL A 67 -19.26 -9.32 15.40
CA VAL A 67 -20.22 -8.67 14.51
C VAL A 67 -20.38 -9.45 13.21
N ASP A 68 -21.42 -9.12 12.44
CA ASP A 68 -21.64 -9.75 11.13
C ASP A 68 -20.68 -9.21 10.05
N THR A 69 -20.57 -9.97 8.95
CA THR A 69 -19.71 -9.65 7.80
C THR A 69 -20.00 -8.28 7.17
N LYS A 70 -21.27 -7.87 7.12
CA LYS A 70 -21.68 -6.58 6.53
C LYS A 70 -21.23 -5.42 7.41
N THR A 71 -21.29 -5.60 8.72
CA THR A 71 -20.80 -4.62 9.69
C THR A 71 -19.29 -4.42 9.53
N VAL A 72 -18.51 -5.49 9.35
CA VAL A 72 -17.05 -5.37 9.06
C VAL A 72 -16.82 -4.62 7.75
N GLN A 73 -17.56 -4.92 6.70
CA GLN A 73 -17.47 -4.19 5.43
C GLN A 73 -17.76 -2.69 5.62
N SER A 74 -18.82 -2.37 6.39
CA SER A 74 -19.16 -0.98 6.72
C SER A 74 -18.05 -0.29 7.53
N TYR A 75 -17.39 -1.01 8.44
CA TYR A 75 -16.27 -0.45 9.21
C TYR A 75 -15.08 -0.09 8.31
N TYR A 76 -14.69 -0.96 7.36
CA TYR A 76 -13.66 -0.62 6.38
C TYR A 76 -14.08 0.54 5.47
N GLN A 77 -15.37 0.62 5.10
CA GLN A 77 -15.88 1.74 4.32
C GLN A 77 -15.76 3.06 5.09
N ILE A 78 -16.11 3.07 6.38
CA ILE A 78 -15.92 4.23 7.26
C ILE A 78 -14.46 4.67 7.28
N LEU A 79 -13.50 3.74 7.49
CA LEU A 79 -12.08 4.07 7.48
C LEU A 79 -11.62 4.66 6.13
N THR A 80 -12.21 4.23 5.03
CA THR A 80 -11.90 4.75 3.70
C THR A 80 -12.51 6.14 3.48
N ASP A 81 -13.77 6.33 3.86
CA ASP A 81 -14.50 7.60 3.69
C ASP A 81 -13.92 8.71 4.58
N THR A 82 -13.38 8.34 5.74
CA THR A 82 -12.71 9.26 6.67
C THR A 82 -11.20 9.39 6.41
N LEU A 83 -10.69 8.84 5.31
CA LEU A 83 -9.27 8.88 4.90
C LEU A 83 -8.28 8.27 5.91
N VAL A 84 -8.78 7.43 6.82
CA VAL A 84 -7.94 6.69 7.79
C VAL A 84 -7.16 5.56 7.10
N GLY A 85 -7.56 5.19 5.89
CA GLY A 85 -6.81 4.25 5.06
C GLY A 85 -7.41 4.12 3.66
N THR A 86 -6.82 3.23 2.89
CA THR A 86 -7.18 3.00 1.49
C THR A 86 -7.39 1.51 1.24
N LEU A 87 -8.47 1.16 0.55
CA LEU A 87 -8.69 -0.16 0.00
C LEU A 87 -8.00 -0.26 -1.37
N ILE A 88 -7.18 -1.29 -1.55
CA ILE A 88 -6.60 -1.66 -2.83
C ILE A 88 -7.33 -2.90 -3.33
N GLU A 89 -8.11 -2.70 -4.38
CA GLU A 89 -8.95 -3.74 -4.96
C GLU A 89 -8.12 -4.72 -5.82
N PRO A 90 -8.56 -5.99 -5.94
CA PRO A 90 -7.93 -6.92 -6.85
C PRO A 90 -8.13 -6.49 -8.31
N HIS A 91 -7.08 -6.62 -9.12
CA HIS A 91 -7.19 -6.43 -10.57
C HIS A 91 -8.02 -7.53 -11.20
N HIS A 92 -9.04 -7.15 -11.92
CA HIS A 92 -9.79 -8.08 -12.77
C HIS A 92 -10.46 -7.34 -13.94
N ARG A 93 -10.34 -7.87 -15.16
CA ARG A 93 -11.04 -7.34 -16.35
C ARG A 93 -12.56 -7.38 -16.21
N SER A 94 -13.10 -8.33 -15.44
CA SER A 94 -14.52 -8.45 -15.16
C SER A 94 -14.86 -7.90 -13.77
N ILE A 95 -15.76 -6.91 -13.70
CA ILE A 95 -16.25 -6.33 -12.46
C ILE A 95 -16.83 -7.41 -11.51
N ARG A 96 -17.59 -8.38 -12.06
CA ARG A 96 -18.18 -9.47 -11.26
C ARG A 96 -17.12 -10.38 -10.60
N LYS A 97 -15.96 -10.59 -11.25
CA LYS A 97 -14.89 -11.40 -10.68
C LYS A 97 -14.10 -10.59 -9.66
N ARG A 98 -13.90 -9.28 -9.88
CA ARG A 98 -13.29 -8.35 -8.92
C ARG A 98 -14.02 -8.39 -7.58
N GLN A 99 -15.35 -8.31 -7.60
CA GLN A 99 -16.19 -8.32 -6.39
C GLN A 99 -16.16 -9.64 -5.59
N ARG A 100 -15.59 -10.71 -6.14
CA ARG A 100 -15.47 -12.01 -5.46
C ARG A 100 -14.12 -12.22 -4.79
N GLN A 101 -13.15 -11.37 -5.08
CA GLN A 101 -11.82 -11.44 -4.46
C GLN A 101 -11.74 -10.43 -3.31
N ALA A 102 -10.95 -10.76 -2.29
CA ALA A 102 -10.80 -9.91 -1.12
C ALA A 102 -9.89 -8.72 -1.43
N PRO A 103 -10.23 -7.49 -1.05
CA PRO A 103 -9.32 -6.36 -1.14
C PRO A 103 -8.21 -6.43 -0.07
N LYS A 104 -7.19 -5.59 -0.23
CA LYS A 104 -6.21 -5.26 0.81
C LYS A 104 -6.55 -3.89 1.39
N PHE A 105 -6.25 -3.67 2.67
CA PHE A 105 -6.40 -2.37 3.31
C PHE A 105 -5.06 -1.88 3.86
N TYR A 106 -4.77 -0.62 3.64
CA TYR A 106 -3.59 0.05 4.19
C TYR A 106 -4.00 1.29 4.96
N PHE A 107 -3.60 1.37 6.23
CA PHE A 107 -3.76 2.58 7.02
C PHE A 107 -2.93 3.72 6.41
N PHE A 108 -3.38 4.97 6.60
CA PHE A 108 -2.73 6.17 6.03
C PHE A 108 -1.30 6.43 6.56
N ASP A 109 -0.95 5.85 7.70
CA ASP A 109 0.33 6.06 8.38
C ASP A 109 0.83 4.76 9.04
N THR A 110 2.12 4.45 8.85
CA THR A 110 2.74 3.22 9.39
C THR A 110 2.86 3.25 10.92
N GLY A 111 3.06 4.42 11.53
CA GLY A 111 3.13 4.60 12.98
C GLY A 111 1.76 4.37 13.63
N ILE A 112 0.70 4.92 13.04
CA ILE A 112 -0.68 4.71 13.49
C ILE A 112 -1.08 3.22 13.38
N GLN A 113 -0.75 2.56 12.29
CA GLN A 113 -0.99 1.12 12.15
C GLN A 113 -0.29 0.33 13.26
N ARG A 114 0.98 0.66 13.57
CA ARG A 114 1.73 0.01 14.65
C ARG A 114 1.17 0.32 16.04
N ALA A 115 0.68 1.53 16.27
CA ALA A 115 0.02 1.91 17.52
C ALA A 115 -1.28 1.11 17.71
N LEU A 116 -2.12 0.99 16.68
CA LEU A 116 -3.37 0.23 16.73
C LEU A 116 -3.15 -1.28 16.89
N SER A 117 -2.04 -1.82 16.36
CA SER A 117 -1.66 -3.24 16.51
C SER A 117 -0.83 -3.54 17.75
N ASP A 118 -0.58 -2.53 18.61
CA ASP A 118 0.22 -2.61 19.82
C ASP A 118 1.64 -3.17 19.61
N THR A 119 2.32 -2.64 18.57
CA THR A 119 3.67 -3.09 18.18
C THR A 119 4.70 -1.95 18.10
N LEU A 120 4.40 -0.79 18.69
CA LEU A 120 5.32 0.36 18.67
C LEU A 120 6.63 0.09 19.39
N ASP A 121 6.59 -0.63 20.50
CA ASP A 121 7.73 -1.03 21.33
C ASP A 121 8.62 -2.09 20.67
N GLN A 122 8.13 -2.76 19.63
CA GLN A 122 8.87 -3.80 18.93
C GLN A 122 9.81 -3.20 17.90
N PRO A 123 11.14 -3.40 18.01
CA PRO A 123 12.08 -2.86 17.02
C PRO A 123 11.90 -3.55 15.66
N VAL A 124 11.73 -2.74 14.62
CA VAL A 124 11.60 -3.23 13.23
C VAL A 124 13.00 -3.43 12.63
N LYS A 125 13.48 -4.66 12.62
CA LYS A 125 14.82 -5.00 12.11
C LYS A 125 14.83 -5.05 10.57
N PRO A 126 15.79 -4.42 9.87
CA PRO A 126 15.81 -4.31 8.39
C PRO A 126 15.74 -5.63 7.62
N THR A 127 16.11 -6.76 8.20
CA THR A 127 16.08 -8.09 7.57
C THR A 127 14.87 -8.93 7.96
N SER A 128 13.96 -8.38 8.77
CA SER A 128 12.79 -9.11 9.25
C SER A 128 11.63 -9.06 8.24
N TYR A 129 10.75 -10.06 8.32
CA TYR A 129 9.48 -10.06 7.59
C TYR A 129 8.63 -8.82 7.93
N GLN A 130 8.63 -8.42 9.21
CA GLN A 130 7.93 -7.22 9.67
C GLN A 130 8.43 -5.96 8.96
N TYR A 131 9.75 -5.83 8.75
CA TYR A 131 10.31 -4.70 8.00
C TYR A 131 9.83 -4.69 6.55
N GLY A 132 9.72 -5.87 5.91
CA GLY A 132 9.15 -6.00 4.57
C GLY A 132 7.73 -5.43 4.51
N ASN A 133 6.87 -5.81 5.44
CA ASN A 133 5.49 -5.34 5.51
C ASN A 133 5.39 -3.82 5.77
N VAL A 134 6.22 -3.29 6.67
CA VAL A 134 6.26 -1.84 6.95
C VAL A 134 6.76 -1.06 5.73
N PHE A 135 7.76 -1.59 5.02
CA PHE A 135 8.28 -0.97 3.81
C PHE A 135 7.25 -0.99 2.67
N GLU A 136 6.57 -2.12 2.44
CA GLU A 136 5.47 -2.23 1.48
C GLU A 136 4.37 -1.21 1.81
N HIS A 137 3.92 -1.17 3.06
CA HIS A 137 2.93 -0.21 3.54
C HIS A 137 3.36 1.23 3.28
N PHE A 138 4.60 1.58 3.60
CA PHE A 138 5.16 2.91 3.33
C PHE A 138 5.11 3.24 1.84
N ILE A 139 5.57 2.35 0.96
CA ILE A 139 5.59 2.59 -0.50
C ILE A 139 4.17 2.71 -1.07
N VAL A 140 3.24 1.84 -0.65
CA VAL A 140 1.83 1.94 -1.10
C VAL A 140 1.23 3.30 -0.71
N ASN A 141 1.48 3.76 0.52
CA ASN A 141 1.01 5.08 0.96
C ASN A 141 1.62 6.23 0.16
N GLU A 142 2.91 6.17 -0.16
CA GLU A 142 3.56 7.18 -1.00
C GLU A 142 2.96 7.18 -2.43
N VAL A 143 2.71 5.99 -3.01
CA VAL A 143 2.01 5.88 -4.30
C VAL A 143 0.61 6.48 -4.23
N VAL A 144 -0.18 6.17 -3.20
CA VAL A 144 -1.54 6.74 -3.01
C VAL A 144 -1.49 8.26 -2.93
N LYS A 145 -0.60 8.83 -2.12
CA LYS A 145 -0.43 10.27 -1.97
C LYS A 145 0.00 10.95 -3.27
N LEU A 146 1.07 10.46 -3.90
CA LEU A 146 1.56 11.02 -5.16
C LEU A 146 0.52 10.91 -6.28
N ASN A 147 -0.24 9.81 -6.31
CA ASN A 147 -1.32 9.64 -7.27
C ASN A 147 -2.46 10.65 -7.07
N ALA A 148 -2.78 11.01 -5.83
CA ALA A 148 -3.81 12.01 -5.53
C ALA A 148 -3.45 13.42 -6.05
N TYR A 149 -2.16 13.73 -6.19
CA TYR A 149 -1.70 15.00 -6.77
C TYR A 149 -1.69 15.03 -8.31
N GLN A 150 -1.94 13.89 -8.96
CA GLN A 150 -1.95 13.84 -10.42
C GLN A 150 -3.21 14.47 -11.00
N ARG A 151 -3.08 15.22 -12.10
CA ARG A 151 -4.24 15.74 -12.87
C ARG A 151 -5.13 14.59 -13.40
N HIS A 152 -4.50 13.47 -13.75
CA HIS A 152 -5.15 12.26 -14.23
C HIS A 152 -4.64 11.08 -13.41
N PRO A 153 -5.23 10.83 -12.22
CA PRO A 153 -4.77 9.77 -11.34
C PRO A 153 -4.93 8.39 -11.98
N PHE A 154 -4.09 7.47 -11.57
CA PHE A 154 -4.22 6.06 -11.88
C PHE A 154 -5.30 5.42 -11.02
N SER A 155 -5.98 4.42 -11.56
CA SER A 155 -6.68 3.44 -10.74
C SER A 155 -5.65 2.47 -10.16
N LEU A 156 -5.69 2.27 -8.85
CA LEU A 156 -4.77 1.38 -8.14
C LEU A 156 -5.44 0.04 -7.89
N SER A 157 -4.74 -1.04 -8.18
CA SER A 157 -5.17 -2.40 -7.90
C SER A 157 -3.95 -3.29 -7.59
N TYR A 158 -4.17 -4.48 -7.05
CA TYR A 158 -3.15 -5.52 -6.90
C TYR A 158 -3.55 -6.74 -7.73
N MET A 159 -2.63 -7.63 -8.04
CA MET A 159 -2.94 -8.92 -8.68
C MET A 159 -2.40 -10.08 -7.85
N ARG A 160 -3.24 -11.12 -7.70
CA ARG A 160 -2.85 -12.39 -7.10
C ARG A 160 -3.44 -13.54 -7.91
N THR A 161 -2.62 -14.54 -8.20
CA THR A 161 -3.04 -15.76 -8.89
C THR A 161 -3.58 -16.79 -7.89
N GLU A 162 -4.19 -17.86 -8.41
CA GLU A 162 -4.64 -19.00 -7.59
C GLU A 162 -3.48 -19.73 -6.90
N ASP A 163 -2.28 -19.68 -7.48
CA ASP A 163 -1.05 -20.24 -6.93
C ASP A 163 -0.32 -19.28 -5.97
N ASP A 164 -1.00 -18.28 -5.45
CA ASP A 164 -0.48 -17.30 -4.50
C ASP A 164 0.69 -16.46 -5.00
N VAL A 165 0.87 -16.35 -6.31
CA VAL A 165 1.83 -15.42 -6.90
C VAL A 165 1.18 -14.04 -7.03
N GLU A 166 1.88 -13.01 -6.55
CA GLU A 166 1.33 -11.67 -6.44
C GLU A 166 2.17 -10.63 -7.19
N ILE A 167 1.50 -9.59 -7.70
CA ILE A 167 2.07 -8.28 -8.03
C ILE A 167 1.51 -7.29 -7.02
N ASP A 168 2.39 -6.60 -6.30
CA ASP A 168 2.04 -5.78 -5.15
C ASP A 168 1.11 -4.61 -5.54
N LEU A 169 1.38 -3.96 -6.69
CA LEU A 169 0.56 -2.83 -7.13
C LEU A 169 0.54 -2.70 -8.66
N LEU A 170 -0.63 -2.41 -9.20
CA LEU A 170 -0.87 -2.06 -10.60
C LEU A 170 -1.40 -0.63 -10.68
N LEU A 171 -0.84 0.17 -11.59
CA LEU A 171 -1.31 1.51 -11.89
C LEU A 171 -1.95 1.50 -13.28
N GLU A 172 -3.25 1.75 -13.30
CA GLU A 172 -4.09 1.61 -14.48
C GLU A 172 -4.65 2.96 -14.92
N ARG A 173 -4.74 3.17 -16.22
CA ARG A 173 -5.40 4.34 -16.81
C ARG A 173 -6.06 3.94 -18.11
N GLY A 174 -7.34 4.35 -18.30
CA GLY A 174 -8.08 4.02 -19.52
C GLY A 174 -8.22 2.51 -19.79
N GLY A 175 -8.30 1.70 -18.72
CA GLY A 175 -8.41 0.24 -18.81
C GLY A 175 -7.13 -0.49 -19.21
N LYS A 176 -5.99 0.21 -19.22
CA LYS A 176 -4.66 -0.37 -19.48
C LYS A 176 -3.79 -0.33 -18.24
N VAL A 177 -3.05 -1.39 -17.98
CA VAL A 177 -2.01 -1.43 -16.95
C VAL A 177 -0.78 -0.69 -17.50
N LEU A 178 -0.51 0.50 -16.97
CA LEU A 178 0.65 1.29 -17.38
C LEU A 178 1.90 0.89 -16.61
N TRP A 179 1.76 0.62 -15.32
CA TRP A 179 2.85 0.16 -14.48
C TRP A 179 2.42 -1.06 -13.67
N ALA A 180 3.29 -2.06 -13.58
CA ALA A 180 3.20 -3.14 -12.62
C ALA A 180 4.41 -3.06 -11.68
N LEU A 181 4.15 -3.00 -10.37
CA LEU A 181 5.14 -2.74 -9.33
C LEU A 181 5.32 -3.96 -8.45
N GLU A 182 6.58 -4.26 -8.17
CA GLU A 182 7.03 -5.15 -7.12
C GLU A 182 7.76 -4.33 -6.06
N ILE A 183 7.46 -4.55 -4.78
CA ILE A 183 8.05 -3.81 -3.66
C ILE A 183 8.92 -4.76 -2.85
N LYS A 184 10.21 -4.46 -2.75
CA LYS A 184 11.17 -5.29 -2.00
C LYS A 184 11.99 -4.45 -1.04
N SER A 185 11.97 -4.77 0.23
CA SER A 185 12.74 -4.06 1.27
C SER A 185 14.25 -4.34 1.26
N THR A 186 14.74 -5.07 0.24
CA THR A 186 16.16 -5.39 0.07
C THR A 186 16.96 -4.19 -0.42
N ASP A 187 18.23 -4.14 -0.07
CA ASP A 187 19.23 -3.22 -0.60
C ASP A 187 20.04 -3.80 -1.78
N GLN A 188 19.75 -5.06 -2.18
CA GLN A 188 20.34 -5.74 -3.33
C GLN A 188 19.26 -6.52 -4.09
N VAL A 189 18.73 -5.94 -5.15
CA VAL A 189 17.75 -6.62 -6.01
C VAL A 189 18.45 -7.65 -6.89
N GLN A 190 17.88 -8.85 -6.94
CA GLN A 190 18.36 -10.01 -7.73
C GLN A 190 17.24 -10.55 -8.62
N ALA A 191 17.58 -11.35 -9.62
CA ALA A 191 16.62 -11.93 -10.59
C ALA A 191 15.46 -12.70 -9.91
N LYS A 192 15.72 -13.37 -8.79
CA LYS A 192 14.67 -14.07 -8.02
C LYS A 192 13.56 -13.14 -7.52
N HIS A 193 13.89 -11.87 -7.23
CA HIS A 193 12.94 -10.88 -6.70
C HIS A 193 11.98 -10.35 -7.76
N VAL A 194 12.32 -10.42 -9.03
CA VAL A 194 11.53 -9.86 -10.15
C VAL A 194 10.93 -10.92 -11.08
N ARG A 195 11.20 -12.19 -10.83
CA ARG A 195 10.77 -13.29 -11.69
C ARG A 195 9.26 -13.33 -11.92
N HIS A 196 8.49 -13.20 -10.85
CA HIS A 196 7.04 -13.25 -10.91
C HIS A 196 6.46 -12.00 -11.59
N LEU A 197 6.99 -10.82 -11.27
CA LEU A 197 6.60 -9.58 -11.94
C LEU A 197 6.83 -9.65 -13.45
N LYS A 198 7.96 -10.19 -13.90
CA LYS A 198 8.26 -10.39 -15.32
C LYS A 198 7.23 -11.28 -16.01
N GLN A 199 6.88 -12.40 -15.40
CA GLN A 199 5.93 -13.35 -15.95
C GLN A 199 4.52 -12.77 -16.02
N LEU A 200 3.96 -12.39 -14.88
CA LEU A 200 2.60 -11.90 -14.76
C LEU A 200 2.40 -10.55 -15.46
N GLY A 201 3.41 -9.68 -15.43
CA GLY A 201 3.33 -8.38 -16.09
C GLY A 201 3.18 -8.49 -17.61
N LYS A 202 3.78 -9.52 -18.24
CA LYS A 202 3.57 -9.82 -19.66
C LYS A 202 2.14 -10.31 -19.93
N ASP A 203 1.64 -11.21 -19.10
CA ASP A 203 0.28 -11.76 -19.24
C ASP A 203 -0.80 -10.68 -19.08
N LEU A 204 -0.52 -9.68 -18.24
CA LEU A 204 -1.37 -8.49 -18.06
C LEU A 204 -1.27 -7.51 -19.23
N GLY A 205 -0.23 -7.59 -20.05
CA GLY A 205 0.09 -6.58 -21.04
C GLY A 205 0.49 -5.25 -20.40
N ALA A 206 1.15 -5.31 -19.24
CA ALA A 206 1.65 -4.12 -18.56
C ALA A 206 2.70 -3.40 -19.43
N HIS A 207 2.57 -2.07 -19.52
CA HIS A 207 3.45 -1.27 -20.37
C HIS A 207 4.87 -1.19 -19.80
N ARG A 208 5.00 -1.04 -18.49
CA ARG A 208 6.29 -1.01 -17.77
C ARG A 208 6.25 -1.86 -16.51
N LEU A 209 7.38 -2.52 -16.22
CA LEU A 209 7.58 -3.32 -15.03
C LEU A 209 8.66 -2.67 -14.18
N ILE A 210 8.38 -2.45 -12.88
CA ILE A 210 9.33 -1.81 -11.99
C ILE A 210 9.39 -2.53 -10.64
N CYS A 211 10.61 -2.79 -10.15
CA CYS A 211 10.87 -3.21 -8.79
C CYS A 211 11.38 -2.01 -8.00
N ILE A 212 10.61 -1.61 -6.99
CA ILE A 212 10.94 -0.53 -6.06
C ILE A 212 11.58 -1.12 -4.82
N SER A 213 12.76 -0.62 -4.44
CA SER A 213 13.54 -1.21 -3.36
C SER A 213 14.38 -0.18 -2.59
N ARG A 214 15.23 -0.66 -1.69
CA ARG A 214 16.27 0.13 -1.02
C ARG A 214 17.63 0.05 -1.72
N ASP A 215 17.71 -0.66 -2.83
CA ASP A 215 18.93 -0.77 -3.64
C ASP A 215 19.22 0.58 -4.31
N ASN A 216 20.39 1.15 -4.02
CA ASN A 216 20.80 2.43 -4.59
C ASN A 216 21.23 2.31 -6.07
N SER A 217 21.41 1.09 -6.56
CA SER A 217 21.83 0.84 -7.95
C SER A 217 20.61 0.85 -8.88
N VAL A 218 20.62 1.74 -9.88
CA VAL A 218 19.66 1.66 -10.98
C VAL A 218 20.12 0.57 -11.93
N LYS A 219 19.26 -0.39 -12.20
CA LYS A 219 19.57 -1.51 -13.10
C LYS A 219 18.32 -2.07 -13.75
N GLN A 220 18.50 -2.84 -14.80
CA GLN A 220 17.44 -3.60 -15.44
C GLN A 220 17.73 -5.10 -15.35
N ILE A 221 16.80 -5.85 -14.82
CA ILE A 221 16.90 -7.30 -14.69
C ILE A 221 15.74 -7.93 -15.45
N ASP A 222 16.06 -8.67 -16.52
CA ASP A 222 15.05 -9.40 -17.31
C ASP A 222 13.89 -8.54 -17.85
N GLY A 223 14.15 -7.28 -18.18
CA GLY A 223 13.15 -6.33 -18.66
C GLY A 223 12.38 -5.60 -17.54
N VAL A 224 12.70 -5.86 -16.29
CA VAL A 224 12.16 -5.14 -15.13
C VAL A 224 13.13 -4.02 -14.73
N LEU A 225 12.66 -2.80 -14.64
CA LEU A 225 13.40 -1.66 -14.09
C LEU A 225 13.55 -1.84 -12.58
N CYS A 226 14.76 -1.75 -12.04
CA CYS A 226 15.02 -1.82 -10.61
C CYS A 226 15.55 -0.49 -10.12
N HIS A 227 14.82 0.16 -9.25
CA HIS A 227 15.13 1.50 -8.74
C HIS A 227 15.08 1.56 -7.22
N HIS A 228 15.90 2.46 -6.67
CA HIS A 228 15.67 2.94 -5.31
C HIS A 228 14.29 3.58 -5.21
N TRP A 229 13.59 3.42 -4.08
CA TRP A 229 12.19 3.82 -3.95
C TRP A 229 11.93 5.29 -4.32
N ARG A 230 12.82 6.22 -3.96
CA ARG A 230 12.66 7.65 -4.31
C ARG A 230 12.69 7.86 -5.82
N THR A 231 13.75 7.39 -6.47
CA THR A 231 13.91 7.57 -7.92
C THR A 231 12.89 6.76 -8.72
N GLY A 232 12.43 5.63 -8.20
CA GLY A 232 11.36 4.84 -8.83
C GLY A 232 10.01 5.52 -8.75
N LEU A 233 9.66 6.13 -7.62
CA LEU A 233 8.45 6.94 -7.49
C LEU A 233 8.52 8.20 -8.34
N ASP A 234 9.66 8.89 -8.35
CA ASP A 234 9.88 10.03 -9.23
C ASP A 234 9.67 9.64 -10.71
N LEU A 235 10.22 8.50 -11.14
CA LEU A 235 10.04 8.00 -12.50
C LEU A 235 8.57 7.76 -12.87
N ILE A 236 7.77 7.22 -11.95
CA ILE A 236 6.35 6.93 -12.18
C ILE A 236 5.53 8.23 -12.26
N PHE A 237 5.84 9.21 -11.41
CA PHE A 237 4.99 10.38 -11.19
C PHE A 237 5.54 11.70 -11.74
N SER A 238 6.81 11.75 -12.21
CA SER A 238 7.45 12.96 -12.77
C SER A 238 7.00 13.32 -14.17
N ASP A 239 6.13 12.53 -14.79
CA ASP A 239 5.67 12.77 -16.16
C ASP A 239 4.81 14.05 -16.21
N LYS A 240 5.50 15.21 -16.34
CA LYS A 240 4.95 16.58 -16.30
C LYS A 240 3.88 16.86 -17.35
N HIS A 241 3.62 15.94 -18.29
CA HIS A 241 2.77 16.22 -19.46
C HIS A 241 1.68 15.20 -19.76
N GLY A 242 1.53 14.11 -19.01
CA GLY A 242 0.49 13.10 -19.31
C GLY A 242 0.62 12.44 -20.69
N LYS A 243 1.71 12.67 -21.36
CA LYS A 243 2.10 11.99 -22.60
C LYS A 243 3.08 10.90 -22.20
N LEU A 244 2.57 9.70 -22.00
CA LEU A 244 3.39 8.51 -22.17
C LEU A 244 3.82 8.52 -23.64
N ASP A 245 5.02 9.06 -23.90
CA ASP A 245 5.65 8.91 -25.20
C ASP A 245 6.05 7.43 -25.31
N PRO A 246 5.44 6.65 -26.23
CA PRO A 246 5.79 5.24 -26.40
C PRO A 246 7.24 5.04 -26.88
N GLY A 247 7.97 6.12 -27.15
CA GLY A 247 9.29 6.13 -27.75
C GLY A 247 10.46 6.57 -26.85
N LEU A 248 10.28 6.76 -25.52
CA LEU A 248 11.42 7.00 -24.64
C LEU A 248 12.26 5.74 -24.53
N GLU A 249 13.21 5.61 -25.44
CA GLU A 249 14.27 4.62 -25.38
C GLU A 249 15.15 4.88 -24.15
N LEU A 250 15.56 3.83 -23.49
CA LEU A 250 16.34 3.78 -22.24
C LEU A 250 17.68 4.58 -22.25
N HIS A 251 18.04 5.20 -23.37
CA HIS A 251 19.29 5.96 -23.51
C HIS A 251 19.26 7.35 -22.88
N GLU A 252 18.08 7.96 -22.66
CA GLU A 252 18.01 9.33 -22.13
C GLU A 252 17.98 9.45 -20.61
N VAL A 253 17.84 8.34 -19.87
CA VAL A 253 17.75 8.36 -18.40
C VAL A 253 19.13 8.28 -17.74
N VAL A 254 20.19 7.99 -18.49
CA VAL A 254 21.57 7.83 -17.97
C VAL A 254 22.32 9.16 -17.82
N ASP A 255 21.86 10.24 -18.44
CA ASP A 255 22.59 11.53 -18.48
C ASP A 255 22.12 12.60 -17.49
N LEU A 256 21.29 12.26 -16.50
CA LEU A 256 21.01 13.16 -15.37
C LEU A 256 21.96 12.84 -14.21
N LYS A 257 23.21 13.29 -14.34
CA LYS A 257 24.14 13.46 -13.23
C LYS A 257 23.87 14.75 -12.46
#